data_de2f80e281574499fe6dec6ccc88ffc4
#
_entry.id   de2f80e281574499fe6dec6ccc88ffc4
#
_cell.length_a   1.000
_cell.length_b   1.000
_cell.length_c   1.000
_cell.angle_alpha   90.00
_cell.angle_beta   90.00
_cell.angle_gamma   90.00
#
_symmetry.space_group_name_H-M   'P 1'
#
loop_
_entity.id
_entity.type
_entity.pdbx_description
1 polymer ?
#
loop_
_entity_poly.entity_id
_entity_poly.type
_entity_poly.pdbx_seq_one_letter_code
_entity_poly.pdbx_strand_id
1 'polypeptide(L)'
;RSDRRRFYWACPDCHGRFEAAPGLKLFSMLPDDKTLLEEVRAADISAMAKHFGRVVCPHCGSMPEHRHKTHMNKGGIWVPDGVRFTETGEMVGTPMKSSIRGYWLGGVAAAYQSWESIVEQHLLGLRDYALTGSEEKLKQTTNTDQGMPYMPRHLVEAKGSGQTPRDRVEKDLRRFIVPPDTRCVLVSVDVQGGQ
;
A
#
# COMPACT_ATOMS: atom_id res chain seq x y z
N ARG A 1 -21.50 -0.46 2.87
CA ARG A 1 -20.22 -0.14 2.20
C ARG A 1 -19.92 1.33 2.46
N SER A 2 -18.70 1.68 2.96
CA SER A 2 -18.30 3.06 3.24
C SER A 2 -17.95 3.84 1.97
N ASP A 3 -17.88 5.18 2.08
CA ASP A 3 -17.50 6.08 1.00
C ASP A 3 -15.98 6.09 0.71
N ARG A 4 -15.17 5.30 1.41
CA ARG A 4 -13.76 4.99 1.18
C ARG A 4 -12.89 6.22 0.89
N ARG A 5 -12.86 7.18 1.81
CA ARG A 5 -12.11 8.41 1.66
C ARG A 5 -10.61 8.18 1.63
N ARG A 6 -9.95 8.91 0.73
CA ARG A 6 -8.50 8.99 0.59
C ARG A 6 -8.02 10.37 1.05
N PHE A 7 -6.82 10.42 1.60
CA PHE A 7 -6.25 11.68 2.10
C PHE A 7 -5.36 12.32 1.04
N TYR A 8 -5.62 13.58 0.72
CA TYR A 8 -4.89 14.34 -0.30
C TYR A 8 -4.15 15.50 0.33
N TRP A 9 -2.89 15.66 -0.05
CA TRP A 9 -2.05 16.80 0.26
C TRP A 9 -2.09 17.85 -0.85
N ALA A 10 -1.73 19.09 -0.51
CA ALA A 10 -1.26 20.10 -1.47
C ALA A 10 0.26 20.08 -1.47
N CYS A 11 0.87 20.07 -2.64
CA CYS A 11 2.31 20.23 -2.77
C CYS A 11 2.72 21.63 -2.30
N PRO A 12 3.77 21.79 -1.47
CA PRO A 12 4.20 23.13 -1.03
C PRO A 12 4.75 23.99 -2.17
N ASP A 13 5.23 23.37 -3.25
CA ASP A 13 5.88 24.09 -4.36
C ASP A 13 4.91 24.43 -5.50
N CYS A 14 4.17 23.44 -6.02
CA CYS A 14 3.27 23.67 -7.16
C CYS A 14 1.79 23.78 -6.77
N HIS A 15 1.46 23.60 -5.49
CA HIS A 15 0.09 23.59 -4.96
C HIS A 15 -0.84 22.51 -5.55
N GLY A 16 -0.36 21.67 -6.47
CA GLY A 16 -1.09 20.53 -7.02
C GLY A 16 -1.48 19.53 -5.93
N ARG A 17 -2.71 19.01 -6.00
CA ARG A 17 -3.20 18.07 -5.00
C ARG A 17 -2.96 16.64 -5.43
N PHE A 18 -2.37 15.84 -4.53
CA PHE A 18 -2.10 14.42 -4.76
C PHE A 18 -2.42 13.58 -3.53
N GLU A 19 -2.77 12.33 -3.76
CA GLU A 19 -3.07 11.39 -2.68
C GLU A 19 -1.81 11.11 -1.86
N ALA A 20 -1.90 11.26 -0.53
CA ALA A 20 -0.93 10.72 0.42
C ALA A 20 -1.04 9.19 0.44
N ALA A 21 -0.76 8.57 -0.70
CA ALA A 21 -1.04 7.17 -0.94
C ALA A 21 -0.32 6.27 0.06
N PRO A 22 -1.00 5.25 0.61
CA PRO A 22 -0.34 4.25 1.44
C PRO A 22 0.68 3.44 0.62
N GLY A 23 1.59 2.76 1.32
CA GLY A 23 2.69 2.04 0.70
C GLY A 23 3.87 2.94 0.33
N LEU A 24 4.64 2.50 -0.66
CA LEU A 24 5.89 3.17 -1.09
C LEU A 24 5.77 3.97 -2.38
N LYS A 25 4.56 4.11 -2.92
CA LYS A 25 4.31 4.73 -4.24
C LYS A 25 4.88 6.15 -4.38
N LEU A 26 4.88 6.93 -3.30
CA LEU A 26 5.38 8.31 -3.30
C LEU A 26 6.90 8.41 -3.17
N PHE A 27 7.59 7.32 -2.86
CA PHE A 27 9.04 7.22 -2.83
C PHE A 27 9.56 6.76 -4.20
N SER A 28 9.25 7.53 -5.24
CA SER A 28 9.51 7.13 -6.64
C SER A 28 10.99 7.02 -7.01
N MET A 29 11.91 7.48 -6.16
CA MET A 29 13.34 7.26 -6.30
C MET A 29 13.79 5.89 -5.77
N LEU A 30 12.95 5.22 -4.96
CA LEU A 30 13.26 3.89 -4.45
C LEU A 30 13.16 2.86 -5.58
N PRO A 31 14.23 2.10 -5.87
CA PRO A 31 14.17 1.02 -6.85
C PRO A 31 13.17 -0.06 -6.46
N ASP A 32 12.80 -0.90 -7.41
CA ASP A 32 11.94 -2.05 -7.11
C ASP A 32 12.64 -3.08 -6.22
N ASP A 33 11.85 -3.88 -5.50
CA ASP A 33 12.35 -4.89 -4.58
C ASP A 33 13.32 -5.89 -5.23
N LYS A 34 13.14 -6.21 -6.50
CA LYS A 34 13.98 -7.17 -7.19
C LYS A 34 15.39 -6.61 -7.37
N THR A 35 15.51 -5.36 -7.75
CA THR A 35 16.79 -4.65 -7.85
C THR A 35 17.45 -4.53 -6.48
N LEU A 36 16.67 -4.18 -5.44
CA LEU A 36 17.19 -3.97 -4.09
C LEU A 36 17.67 -5.25 -3.39
N LEU A 37 17.12 -6.42 -3.72
CA LEU A 37 17.43 -7.68 -2.99
C LEU A 37 18.92 -8.03 -2.93
N GLU A 38 19.70 -7.74 -3.97
CA GLU A 38 21.13 -7.97 -3.96
C GLU A 38 21.89 -6.87 -3.20
N GLU A 39 21.46 -5.62 -3.38
CA GLU A 39 22.13 -4.46 -2.79
C GLU A 39 21.99 -4.44 -1.25
N VAL A 40 20.81 -4.76 -0.71
CA VAL A 40 20.52 -4.70 0.73
C VAL A 40 21.33 -5.66 1.59
N ARG A 41 21.94 -6.69 0.99
CA ARG A 41 22.73 -7.71 1.72
C ARG A 41 23.90 -7.10 2.47
N ALA A 42 24.62 -6.19 1.85
CA ALA A 42 25.85 -5.58 2.39
C ALA A 42 25.77 -4.06 2.51
N ALA A 43 24.66 -3.42 2.12
CA ALA A 43 24.52 -1.98 2.10
C ALA A 43 24.37 -1.37 3.49
N ASP A 44 24.75 -0.11 3.63
CA ASP A 44 24.33 0.73 4.74
C ASP A 44 22.86 1.14 4.55
N ILE A 45 21.97 0.43 5.24
CA ILE A 45 20.50 0.64 5.13
C ILE A 45 20.12 2.05 5.57
N SER A 46 20.77 2.60 6.58
CA SER A 46 20.46 3.96 7.05
C SER A 46 20.83 5.02 6.00
N ALA A 47 21.97 4.85 5.33
CA ALA A 47 22.35 5.72 4.22
C ALA A 47 21.39 5.59 3.04
N MET A 48 20.98 4.39 2.68
CA MET A 48 19.97 4.15 1.64
C MET A 48 18.63 4.80 2.02
N ALA A 49 18.18 4.63 3.25
CA ALA A 49 16.92 5.20 3.73
C ALA A 49 16.92 6.74 3.68
N LYS A 50 18.02 7.38 4.03
CA LYS A 50 18.18 8.84 3.89
C LYS A 50 18.14 9.28 2.43
N HIS A 51 18.70 8.50 1.52
CA HIS A 51 18.71 8.81 0.10
C HIS A 51 17.32 8.63 -0.54
N PHE A 52 16.67 7.50 -0.30
CA PHE A 52 15.39 7.13 -0.93
C PHE A 52 14.16 7.57 -0.14
N GLY A 53 14.29 7.91 1.16
CA GLY A 53 13.19 8.27 2.04
C GLY A 53 12.63 9.69 1.79
N ARG A 54 12.45 10.04 0.53
CA ARG A 54 11.95 11.33 0.07
C ARG A 54 10.67 11.14 -0.73
N VAL A 55 9.62 11.81 -0.29
CA VAL A 55 8.36 11.87 -1.05
C VAL A 55 8.56 12.75 -2.28
N VAL A 56 8.09 12.28 -3.42
CA VAL A 56 8.17 13.02 -4.69
C VAL A 56 6.77 13.44 -5.11
N CYS A 57 6.59 14.71 -5.41
CA CYS A 57 5.34 15.23 -5.94
C CYS A 57 5.09 14.66 -7.35
N PRO A 58 3.94 14.01 -7.62
CA PRO A 58 3.66 13.43 -8.94
C PRO A 58 3.37 14.47 -10.03
N HIS A 59 3.14 15.75 -9.65
CA HIS A 59 2.85 16.83 -10.60
C HIS A 59 4.10 17.57 -11.07
N CYS A 60 4.98 17.96 -10.14
CA CYS A 60 6.13 18.80 -10.47
C CYS A 60 7.48 18.15 -10.19
N GLY A 61 7.51 16.93 -9.64
CA GLY A 61 8.75 16.23 -9.30
C GLY A 61 9.50 16.79 -8.09
N SER A 62 8.99 17.84 -7.43
CA SER A 62 9.63 18.38 -6.22
C SER A 62 9.65 17.36 -5.09
N MET A 63 10.64 17.49 -4.23
CA MET A 63 10.83 16.64 -3.06
C MET A 63 10.71 17.46 -1.78
N PRO A 64 9.49 17.66 -1.26
CA PRO A 64 9.29 18.41 -0.03
C PRO A 64 10.08 17.77 1.12
N GLU A 65 10.71 18.59 1.94
CA GLU A 65 11.40 18.10 3.13
C GLU A 65 10.40 17.55 4.16
N HIS A 66 10.83 16.58 4.97
CA HIS A 66 9.99 15.98 5.99
C HIS A 66 9.34 17.00 6.94
N ARG A 67 10.01 18.12 7.23
CA ARG A 67 9.45 19.22 8.04
C ARG A 67 8.15 19.80 7.49
N HIS A 68 7.93 19.75 6.17
CA HIS A 68 6.70 20.22 5.52
C HIS A 68 5.50 19.28 5.77
N LYS A 69 5.73 18.04 6.22
CA LYS A 69 4.69 17.04 6.46
C LYS A 69 3.59 17.54 7.39
N THR A 70 3.97 18.23 8.48
CA THR A 70 2.99 18.78 9.42
C THR A 70 2.08 19.82 8.75
N HIS A 71 2.65 20.69 7.92
CA HIS A 71 1.88 21.69 7.16
C HIS A 71 1.00 21.03 6.10
N MET A 72 1.53 20.07 5.35
CA MET A 72 0.79 19.29 4.35
C MET A 72 -0.38 18.53 4.99
N ASN A 73 -0.18 17.94 6.18
CA ASN A 73 -1.24 17.27 6.93
C ASN A 73 -2.33 18.24 7.39
N LYS A 74 -1.97 19.43 7.88
CA LYS A 74 -2.94 20.47 8.28
C LYS A 74 -3.79 20.96 7.12
N GLY A 75 -3.19 21.11 5.93
CA GLY A 75 -3.87 21.48 4.69
C GLY A 75 -4.49 20.32 3.92
N GLY A 76 -4.37 19.12 4.43
CA GLY A 76 -4.86 17.90 3.80
C GLY A 76 -6.39 17.80 3.84
N ILE A 77 -6.94 17.14 2.83
CA ILE A 77 -8.39 16.95 2.70
C ILE A 77 -8.73 15.49 2.44
N TRP A 78 -9.88 15.06 2.94
CA TRP A 78 -10.41 13.73 2.71
C TRP A 78 -11.39 13.73 1.54
N VAL A 79 -11.08 12.96 0.51
CA VAL A 79 -11.82 12.88 -0.74
C VAL A 79 -12.51 11.52 -0.84
N PRO A 80 -13.86 11.48 -0.98
CA PRO A 80 -14.59 10.22 -1.12
C PRO A 80 -14.30 9.55 -2.46
N ASP A 81 -14.51 8.25 -2.52
CA ASP A 81 -14.42 7.49 -3.76
C ASP A 81 -15.37 8.03 -4.83
N GLY A 82 -14.95 7.99 -6.08
CA GLY A 82 -15.68 8.58 -7.23
C GLY A 82 -15.36 10.06 -7.48
N VAL A 83 -14.56 10.70 -6.60
CA VAL A 83 -14.09 12.09 -6.78
C VAL A 83 -12.57 12.07 -6.97
N ARG A 84 -12.08 12.94 -7.85
CA ARG A 84 -10.64 13.13 -8.11
C ARG A 84 -10.34 14.60 -8.35
N PHE A 85 -9.05 14.96 -8.31
CA PHE A 85 -8.57 16.27 -8.75
C PHE A 85 -8.15 16.23 -10.20
N THR A 86 -8.45 17.32 -10.93
CA THR A 86 -7.88 17.62 -12.24
C THR A 86 -6.44 18.14 -12.07
N GLU A 87 -5.72 18.28 -13.15
CA GLU A 87 -4.39 18.94 -13.17
C GLU A 87 -4.45 20.38 -12.69
N THR A 88 -5.59 21.05 -12.90
CA THR A 88 -5.85 22.42 -12.43
C THR A 88 -6.23 22.49 -10.95
N GLY A 89 -6.37 21.37 -10.27
CA GLY A 89 -6.71 21.29 -8.84
C GLY A 89 -8.21 21.37 -8.52
N GLU A 90 -9.07 21.32 -9.52
CA GLU A 90 -10.53 21.29 -9.34
C GLU A 90 -10.99 19.88 -8.96
N MET A 91 -11.96 19.79 -8.08
CA MET A 91 -12.62 18.51 -7.75
C MET A 91 -13.68 18.17 -8.80
N VAL A 92 -13.52 17.00 -9.42
CA VAL A 92 -14.49 16.48 -10.42
C VAL A 92 -14.93 15.07 -10.06
N GLY A 93 -16.13 14.70 -10.50
CA GLY A 93 -16.71 13.38 -10.28
C GLY A 93 -17.91 13.41 -9.34
N THR A 94 -18.49 12.22 -9.14
CA THR A 94 -19.65 12.05 -8.26
C THR A 94 -19.25 11.22 -7.05
N PRO A 95 -19.34 11.77 -5.82
CA PRO A 95 -18.96 11.04 -4.62
C PRO A 95 -19.85 9.81 -4.42
N MET A 96 -19.23 8.71 -4.00
CA MET A 96 -19.95 7.50 -3.61
C MET A 96 -20.94 7.82 -2.49
N LYS A 97 -22.23 7.56 -2.73
CA LYS A 97 -23.28 7.71 -1.73
C LYS A 97 -23.15 6.62 -0.67
N SER A 98 -22.96 7.00 0.58
CA SER A 98 -22.91 6.09 1.73
C SER A 98 -23.27 6.82 3.00
N SER A 99 -23.98 6.14 3.90
CA SER A 99 -24.19 6.60 5.28
C SER A 99 -22.97 6.39 6.17
N ILE A 100 -22.00 5.57 5.71
CA ILE A 100 -20.78 5.24 6.45
C ILE A 100 -19.60 5.96 5.82
N ARG A 101 -18.85 6.72 6.62
CA ARG A 101 -17.60 7.34 6.20
C ARG A 101 -16.43 6.42 6.57
N GLY A 102 -15.64 6.00 5.57
CA GLY A 102 -14.43 5.20 5.77
C GLY A 102 -13.19 6.01 5.40
N TYR A 103 -12.17 5.95 6.26
CA TYR A 103 -10.93 6.70 6.08
C TYR A 103 -9.77 5.72 5.98
N TRP A 104 -8.92 5.89 4.98
CA TRP A 104 -7.69 5.11 4.85
C TRP A 104 -6.48 6.05 4.84
N LEU A 105 -5.69 5.97 5.91
CA LEU A 105 -4.45 6.71 6.08
C LEU A 105 -3.28 5.74 6.04
N GLY A 106 -2.33 5.97 5.13
CA GLY A 106 -1.06 5.25 5.11
C GLY A 106 0.00 5.91 5.99
N GLY A 107 1.08 5.17 6.29
CA GLY A 107 2.18 5.66 7.13
C GLY A 107 2.86 6.92 6.60
N VAL A 108 2.83 7.14 5.29
CA VAL A 108 3.40 8.35 4.67
C VAL A 108 2.82 9.63 5.26
N ALA A 109 1.54 9.64 5.66
CA ALA A 109 0.86 10.76 6.30
C ALA A 109 0.83 10.66 7.83
N ALA A 110 1.18 9.53 8.44
CA ALA A 110 1.18 9.36 9.89
C ALA A 110 2.15 10.35 10.56
N ALA A 111 1.64 11.14 11.52
CA ALA A 111 2.40 12.25 12.12
C ALA A 111 3.62 11.78 12.94
N TYR A 112 3.54 10.58 13.51
CA TYR A 112 4.56 10.00 14.37
C TYR A 112 5.72 9.32 13.63
N GLN A 113 5.59 9.10 12.31
CA GLN A 113 6.55 8.33 11.53
C GLN A 113 7.29 9.21 10.52
N SER A 114 8.61 9.09 10.42
CA SER A 114 9.38 9.78 9.39
C SER A 114 9.31 9.03 8.05
N TRP A 115 9.49 9.75 6.96
CA TRP A 115 9.54 9.13 5.64
C TRP A 115 10.75 8.20 5.48
N GLU A 116 11.91 8.63 6.03
CA GLU A 116 13.12 7.82 6.08
C GLU A 116 12.89 6.51 6.82
N SER A 117 12.19 6.56 7.98
CA SER A 117 11.88 5.36 8.78
C SER A 117 11.01 4.35 8.02
N ILE A 118 10.05 4.81 7.21
CA ILE A 118 9.21 3.91 6.39
C ILE A 118 10.09 3.12 5.40
N VAL A 119 11.00 3.82 4.72
CA VAL A 119 11.92 3.21 3.76
C VAL A 119 12.94 2.32 4.46
N GLU A 120 13.48 2.76 5.61
CA GLU A 120 14.43 1.98 6.41
C GLU A 120 13.84 0.63 6.85
N GLN A 121 12.62 0.64 7.39
CA GLN A 121 11.94 -0.61 7.82
C GLN A 121 11.68 -1.54 6.63
N HIS A 122 11.32 -0.99 5.48
CA HIS A 122 11.17 -1.78 4.26
C HIS A 122 12.49 -2.42 3.82
N LEU A 123 13.57 -1.64 3.75
CA LEU A 123 14.91 -2.14 3.38
C LEU A 123 15.44 -3.18 4.38
N LEU A 124 15.20 -3.00 5.68
CA LEU A 124 15.51 -4.00 6.71
C LEU A 124 14.72 -5.28 6.50
N GLY A 125 13.45 -5.18 6.12
CA GLY A 125 12.62 -6.33 5.78
C GLY A 125 13.13 -7.08 4.54
N LEU A 126 13.52 -6.34 3.50
CA LEU A 126 14.13 -6.92 2.30
C LEU A 126 15.47 -7.63 2.61
N ARG A 127 16.30 -7.02 3.46
CA ARG A 127 17.56 -7.64 3.89
C ARG A 127 17.33 -8.93 4.68
N ASP A 128 16.36 -8.92 5.60
CA ASP A 128 16.02 -10.14 6.34
C ASP A 128 15.55 -11.24 5.40
N TYR A 129 14.68 -10.93 4.44
CA TYR A 129 14.25 -11.85 3.42
C TYR A 129 15.42 -12.36 2.56
N ALA A 130 16.31 -11.48 2.12
CA ALA A 130 17.48 -11.84 1.29
C ALA A 130 18.46 -12.77 2.01
N LEU A 131 18.55 -12.68 3.33
CA LEU A 131 19.49 -13.48 4.15
C LEU A 131 18.85 -14.78 4.67
N THR A 132 17.57 -14.77 5.00
CA THR A 132 16.91 -15.88 5.71
C THR A 132 15.77 -16.53 4.93
N GLY A 133 15.25 -15.88 3.90
CA GLY A 133 14.02 -16.28 3.19
C GLY A 133 12.72 -15.95 3.95
N SER A 134 12.80 -15.34 5.14
CA SER A 134 11.63 -14.98 5.94
C SER A 134 10.96 -13.70 5.44
N GLU A 135 9.65 -13.73 5.23
CA GLU A 135 8.82 -12.58 4.82
C GLU A 135 8.20 -11.82 6.02
N GLU A 136 8.45 -12.24 7.26
CA GLU A 136 7.75 -11.71 8.44
C GLU A 136 7.98 -10.20 8.65
N LYS A 137 9.21 -9.73 8.50
CA LYS A 137 9.51 -8.28 8.62
C LYS A 137 8.91 -7.48 7.47
N LEU A 138 8.93 -8.01 6.24
CA LEU A 138 8.25 -7.36 5.10
C LEU A 138 6.75 -7.26 5.33
N LYS A 139 6.13 -8.33 5.82
CA LYS A 139 4.72 -8.35 6.18
C LYS A 139 4.40 -7.34 7.29
N GLN A 140 5.22 -7.31 8.34
CA GLN A 140 5.05 -6.36 9.44
C GLN A 140 5.11 -4.92 8.93
N THR A 141 6.20 -4.51 8.27
CA THR A 141 6.36 -3.13 7.81
C THR A 141 5.31 -2.73 6.77
N THR A 142 4.94 -3.63 5.85
CA THR A 142 3.90 -3.35 4.86
C THR A 142 2.55 -3.10 5.52
N ASN A 143 2.17 -3.92 6.50
CA ASN A 143 0.86 -3.79 7.17
C ASN A 143 0.84 -2.60 8.14
N THR A 144 1.89 -2.40 8.94
CA THR A 144 1.88 -1.40 10.03
C THR A 144 2.43 -0.05 9.61
N ASP A 145 3.62 -0.03 8.96
CA ASP A 145 4.30 1.22 8.65
C ASP A 145 3.81 1.85 7.35
N GLN A 146 3.53 1.01 6.34
CA GLN A 146 3.07 1.50 5.04
C GLN A 146 1.55 1.61 4.96
N GLY A 147 0.80 0.89 5.82
CA GLY A 147 -0.66 0.86 5.81
C GLY A 147 -1.25 0.12 4.60
N MET A 148 -0.55 -0.89 4.10
CA MET A 148 -0.95 -1.72 2.97
C MET A 148 -1.11 -3.18 3.38
N PRO A 149 -2.10 -3.90 2.84
CA PRO A 149 -2.17 -5.34 3.05
C PRO A 149 -0.99 -6.04 2.36
N TYR A 150 -0.22 -6.80 3.14
CA TYR A 150 0.88 -7.58 2.59
C TYR A 150 0.37 -8.75 1.76
N MET A 151 0.98 -8.95 0.60
CA MET A 151 0.74 -10.12 -0.25
C MET A 151 2.02 -10.94 -0.34
N PRO A 152 2.01 -12.22 0.07
CA PRO A 152 3.16 -13.11 -0.02
C PRO A 152 3.74 -13.14 -1.44
N ARG A 153 5.07 -13.17 -1.56
CA ARG A 153 5.77 -13.04 -2.85
C ARG A 153 5.40 -14.16 -3.82
N HIS A 154 5.27 -15.39 -3.34
CA HIS A 154 4.83 -16.52 -4.17
C HIS A 154 3.44 -16.31 -4.80
N LEU A 155 2.54 -15.57 -4.13
CA LEU A 155 1.22 -15.23 -4.70
C LEU A 155 1.31 -14.08 -5.72
N VAL A 156 2.27 -13.16 -5.54
CA VAL A 156 2.52 -12.09 -6.52
C VAL A 156 3.09 -12.70 -7.80
N GLU A 157 4.05 -13.60 -7.68
CA GLU A 157 4.64 -14.34 -8.80
C GLU A 157 3.62 -15.22 -9.53
N ALA A 158 2.76 -15.92 -8.77
CA ALA A 158 1.67 -16.71 -9.34
C ALA A 158 0.64 -15.86 -10.09
N LYS A 159 0.40 -14.60 -9.68
CA LYS A 159 -0.47 -13.67 -10.44
C LYS A 159 0.13 -13.29 -11.79
N GLY A 160 1.46 -13.23 -11.90
CA GLY A 160 2.14 -13.03 -13.18
C GLY A 160 1.94 -14.18 -14.18
N SER A 161 1.54 -15.37 -13.72
CA SER A 161 1.20 -16.52 -14.56
C SER A 161 -0.21 -16.47 -15.19
N GLY A 162 -0.97 -15.39 -14.97
CA GLY A 162 -2.28 -15.18 -15.60
C GLY A 162 -3.45 -15.98 -14.99
N GLN A 163 -3.21 -16.85 -14.02
CA GLN A 163 -4.27 -17.62 -13.37
C GLN A 163 -4.71 -16.95 -12.05
N THR A 164 -5.91 -16.38 -12.06
CA THR A 164 -6.56 -15.92 -10.82
C THR A 164 -7.19 -17.11 -10.07
N PRO A 165 -7.45 -17.01 -8.74
CA PRO A 165 -8.24 -18.01 -8.04
C PRO A 165 -9.60 -18.32 -8.71
N ARG A 166 -10.18 -17.32 -9.41
CA ARG A 166 -11.41 -17.49 -10.19
C ARG A 166 -11.25 -18.40 -11.40
N ASP A 167 -10.07 -18.41 -12.01
CA ASP A 167 -9.78 -19.25 -13.19
C ASP A 167 -9.56 -20.72 -12.79
N ARG A 168 -9.34 -20.97 -11.48
CA ARG A 168 -9.19 -22.30 -10.90
C ARG A 168 -10.50 -22.86 -10.32
N VAL A 169 -11.59 -22.08 -10.35
CA VAL A 169 -12.90 -22.55 -9.90
C VAL A 169 -13.52 -23.41 -10.99
N GLU A 170 -13.76 -24.66 -10.70
CA GLU A 170 -14.56 -25.52 -11.57
C GLU A 170 -16.00 -24.99 -11.63
N LYS A 171 -16.38 -24.48 -12.80
CA LYS A 171 -17.67 -23.81 -13.03
C LYS A 171 -18.85 -24.76 -12.99
N ASP A 172 -18.60 -26.04 -13.15
CA ASP A 172 -19.64 -27.08 -13.26
C ASP A 172 -19.96 -27.76 -11.92
N LEU A 173 -19.27 -27.36 -10.84
CA LEU A 173 -19.58 -27.86 -9.50
C LEU A 173 -20.91 -27.32 -8.99
N ARG A 174 -21.87 -28.24 -8.78
CA ARG A 174 -23.14 -27.89 -8.13
C ARG A 174 -22.93 -27.69 -6.63
N ARG A 175 -23.64 -26.72 -6.06
CA ARG A 175 -23.64 -26.48 -4.61
C ARG A 175 -24.01 -27.78 -3.87
N PHE A 176 -23.29 -28.07 -2.78
CA PHE A 176 -23.50 -29.24 -1.88
C PHE A 176 -23.19 -30.60 -2.49
N ILE A 177 -22.56 -30.68 -3.65
CA ILE A 177 -22.10 -31.93 -4.24
C ILE A 177 -20.57 -31.96 -4.16
N VAL A 178 -20.04 -32.98 -3.51
CA VAL A 178 -18.61 -33.26 -3.47
C VAL A 178 -18.28 -34.19 -4.63
N PRO A 179 -17.35 -33.81 -5.55
CA PRO A 179 -16.96 -34.68 -6.65
C PRO A 179 -16.38 -36.00 -6.15
N PRO A 180 -16.59 -37.12 -6.88
CA PRO A 180 -16.14 -38.47 -6.45
C PRO A 180 -14.62 -38.56 -6.28
N ASP A 181 -13.83 -37.72 -6.99
CA ASP A 181 -12.36 -37.74 -6.94
C ASP A 181 -11.77 -36.80 -5.85
N THR A 182 -12.63 -36.23 -5.01
CA THR A 182 -12.20 -35.32 -3.95
C THR A 182 -11.41 -36.05 -2.87
N ARG A 183 -10.12 -35.68 -2.69
CA ARG A 183 -9.23 -36.29 -1.69
C ARG A 183 -9.38 -35.68 -0.31
N CYS A 184 -9.76 -34.41 -0.23
CA CYS A 184 -9.99 -33.70 1.04
C CYS A 184 -10.98 -32.56 0.84
N VAL A 185 -11.72 -32.24 1.90
CA VAL A 185 -12.59 -31.07 1.96
C VAL A 185 -12.11 -30.20 3.12
N LEU A 186 -11.77 -28.93 2.82
CA LEU A 186 -11.43 -27.94 3.83
C LEU A 186 -12.64 -27.03 4.06
N VAL A 187 -13.06 -26.93 5.31
CA VAL A 187 -14.15 -26.03 5.71
C VAL A 187 -13.59 -24.95 6.62
N SER A 188 -13.77 -23.70 6.25
CA SER A 188 -13.50 -22.55 7.12
C SER A 188 -14.83 -21.97 7.57
N VAL A 189 -15.04 -21.90 8.87
CA VAL A 189 -16.23 -21.33 9.49
C VAL A 189 -15.80 -20.08 10.27
N ASP A 190 -16.30 -18.91 9.85
CA ASP A 190 -16.20 -17.68 10.63
C ASP A 190 -17.46 -17.57 11.51
N VAL A 191 -17.30 -17.78 12.81
CA VAL A 191 -18.39 -17.64 13.78
C VAL A 191 -18.35 -16.20 14.31
N GLN A 192 -19.14 -15.34 13.73
CA GLN A 192 -19.41 -14.03 14.33
C GLN A 192 -20.45 -14.23 15.44
N GLY A 193 -20.03 -13.97 16.69
CA GLY A 193 -20.94 -14.00 17.84
C GLY A 193 -22.05 -12.96 17.60
N GLY A 194 -23.25 -13.48 17.31
CA GLY A 194 -24.44 -12.63 17.30
C GLY A 194 -24.74 -12.13 18.71
N GLN A 195 -24.90 -10.80 18.86
CA GLN A 195 -25.61 -10.20 19.99
C GLN A 195 -27.09 -10.24 19.71
#